data_8c91e6e3d1bac6f0c71723d804e6005f
#
_entry.id   8c91e6e3d1bac6f0c71723d804e6005f
#
_cell.length_a   1.000
_cell.length_b   1.000
_cell.length_c   1.000
_cell.angle_alpha   90.00
_cell.angle_beta   90.00
_cell.angle_gamma   90.00
#
_symmetry.space_group_name_H-M   'P 1'
#
loop_
_entity.id
_entity.type
_entity.pdbx_description
1 polymer ?
#
loop_
_entity_poly.entity_id
_entity_poly.type
_entity_poly.pdbx_seq_one_letter_code
_entity_poly.pdbx_strand_id
1 'polypeptide(L)'
;MADKKNRSSLLSNWPDSPTFEDPIDLLPFQRDASVVEKGFPEAVIQPKSSSAVGEILRQANHDRVPVYVRGAGTMYAGGANPHAGGIVMDLSGMEQLLEIDLDRGIVVVEAGTKFVALLEALKPLGQTVGIVPLTGPTATIGGAVSSHALGTGSPRHQSMGDCVAGLEVVLVDGTVVRTGSAGCSGAGFFQRYCIGPDLTGLFIGAGATLGGITAVCLWLYPLPESRETLCLGFQDPLTASKYLSAVQSCELTRNMWYGGGYESGAINARVSVARPDLDVGSLPKFCVGIELGGRQDEINYDRARLIALGSNYGGKNFELFNDIYFQKLRLEETYWYSFAGYFTRSRCALLMCSLPSNKLPRFLNCLQSMREKYEQFVWGGTLVICRRGLHGGVVTFYDEKNQWEEVMPAVSDAVKQFTNAGI
;
A
#
# COMPACT_ATOMS: atom_id res chain seq x y z
N MET A 1 4.16 20.23 28.95
CA MET A 1 2.99 19.59 29.58
C MET A 1 1.82 20.54 29.42
N ALA A 2 0.90 20.25 28.50
CA ALA A 2 -0.32 21.05 28.33
C ALA A 2 -1.22 20.87 29.56
N ASP A 3 -1.84 21.94 29.99
CA ASP A 3 -2.63 22.01 31.22
C ASP A 3 -3.86 21.08 31.13
N LYS A 4 -4.04 20.17 32.09
CA LYS A 4 -5.14 19.20 32.14
C LYS A 4 -6.55 19.86 32.10
N LYS A 5 -6.66 21.14 32.44
CA LYS A 5 -7.92 21.88 32.42
C LYS A 5 -8.42 22.24 31.02
N ASN A 6 -7.53 22.42 30.03
CA ASN A 6 -7.94 22.73 28.65
C ASN A 6 -8.37 21.48 27.85
N ARG A 7 -8.03 20.28 28.34
CA ARG A 7 -8.32 19.01 27.63
C ARG A 7 -9.79 18.59 27.72
N SER A 8 -10.52 19.01 28.77
CA SER A 8 -11.94 18.66 28.94
C SER A 8 -12.87 19.29 27.89
N SER A 9 -12.46 20.41 27.27
CA SER A 9 -13.26 21.06 26.23
C SER A 9 -13.17 20.33 24.88
N LEU A 10 -12.06 19.67 24.61
CA LEU A 10 -11.83 18.94 23.37
C LEU A 10 -12.56 17.58 23.35
N LEU A 11 -12.83 17.00 24.53
CA LEU A 11 -13.45 15.70 24.66
C LEU A 11 -14.97 15.75 24.84
N SER A 12 -15.54 16.90 25.22
CA SER A 12 -16.90 16.97 25.74
C SER A 12 -18.00 17.50 24.78
N ASN A 13 -17.69 17.82 23.51
CA ASN A 13 -18.67 18.57 22.71
C ASN A 13 -18.70 18.31 21.20
N TRP A 14 -18.68 17.03 20.80
CA TRP A 14 -18.82 16.63 19.39
C TRP A 14 -20.12 15.85 19.17
N PRO A 15 -21.30 16.48 19.15
CA PRO A 15 -22.60 15.76 19.16
C PRO A 15 -22.76 14.81 17.96
N ASP A 16 -22.14 15.13 16.83
CA ASP A 16 -22.21 14.33 15.60
C ASP A 16 -20.96 13.45 15.37
N SER A 17 -20.04 13.40 16.35
CA SER A 17 -18.79 12.65 16.24
C SER A 17 -18.61 11.76 17.46
N PRO A 18 -18.90 10.46 17.36
CA PRO A 18 -18.67 9.52 18.46
C PRO A 18 -17.26 9.65 19.01
N THR A 19 -17.15 9.77 20.34
CA THR A 19 -15.89 9.92 21.05
C THR A 19 -15.74 8.78 22.04
N PHE A 20 -14.58 8.12 22.03
CA PHE A 20 -14.24 6.99 22.88
C PHE A 20 -13.07 7.38 23.79
N GLU A 21 -13.22 7.14 25.09
CA GLU A 21 -12.21 7.43 26.11
C GLU A 21 -11.94 6.21 27.00
N ASP A 22 -12.79 5.16 26.93
CA ASP A 22 -12.55 3.94 27.70
C ASP A 22 -11.24 3.26 27.21
N PRO A 23 -10.32 2.93 28.12
CA PRO A 23 -9.06 2.28 27.76
C PRO A 23 -9.20 1.03 26.89
N ILE A 24 -10.32 0.28 27.04
CA ILE A 24 -10.57 -0.92 26.22
C ILE A 24 -10.85 -0.53 24.78
N ASP A 25 -11.65 0.53 24.55
CA ASP A 25 -12.00 1.03 23.22
C ASP A 25 -10.78 1.66 22.51
N LEU A 26 -9.80 2.15 23.26
CA LEU A 26 -8.58 2.74 22.72
C LEU A 26 -7.52 1.71 22.29
N LEU A 27 -7.61 0.45 22.76
CA LEU A 27 -6.61 -0.59 22.43
C LEU A 27 -6.34 -0.78 20.93
N PRO A 28 -7.35 -0.82 20.03
CA PRO A 28 -7.15 -1.00 18.59
C PRO A 28 -6.41 0.17 17.93
N PHE A 29 -6.37 1.33 18.59
CA PHE A 29 -5.82 2.58 18.05
C PHE A 29 -4.41 2.89 18.53
N GLN A 30 -3.83 2.03 19.38
CA GLN A 30 -2.47 2.22 19.91
C GLN A 30 -1.39 2.10 18.83
N ARG A 31 -1.66 1.35 17.75
CA ARG A 31 -0.68 1.06 16.70
C ARG A 31 -1.35 0.75 15.36
N ASP A 32 -0.57 0.88 14.31
CA ASP A 32 -0.87 0.36 12.97
C ASP A 32 -0.21 -1.02 12.75
N ALA A 33 -0.04 -1.46 11.50
CA ALA A 33 0.60 -2.73 11.19
C ALA A 33 2.13 -2.70 11.26
N SER A 34 2.74 -1.55 11.61
CA SER A 34 4.19 -1.39 11.67
C SER A 34 4.82 -2.04 12.91
N VAL A 35 6.16 -2.12 12.89
CA VAL A 35 7.00 -2.44 14.06
C VAL A 35 7.34 -1.20 14.90
N VAL A 36 6.88 -0.03 14.48
CA VAL A 36 7.12 1.21 15.22
C VAL A 36 6.41 1.13 16.57
N GLU A 37 7.05 1.69 17.60
CA GLU A 37 6.54 1.66 18.95
C GLU A 37 5.09 2.13 19.02
N LYS A 38 4.29 1.41 19.81
CA LYS A 38 2.89 1.78 20.05
C LYS A 38 2.81 3.03 20.92
N GLY A 39 1.80 3.84 20.69
CA GLY A 39 1.40 4.93 21.59
C GLY A 39 0.06 4.65 22.24
N PHE A 40 -0.35 5.47 23.18
CA PHE A 40 -1.66 5.38 23.79
C PHE A 40 -2.40 6.70 23.57
N PRO A 41 -3.50 6.72 22.77
CA PRO A 41 -4.26 7.95 22.59
C PRO A 41 -5.03 8.31 23.87
N GLU A 42 -5.33 9.58 24.06
CA GLU A 42 -6.17 10.05 25.14
C GLU A 42 -7.67 9.85 24.81
N ALA A 43 -8.00 9.93 23.52
CA ALA A 43 -9.33 9.63 22.99
C ALA A 43 -9.26 9.26 21.50
N VAL A 44 -10.34 8.66 21.03
CA VAL A 44 -10.60 8.43 19.59
C VAL A 44 -11.88 9.21 19.24
N ILE A 45 -11.83 10.04 18.19
CA ILE A 45 -12.98 10.80 17.68
C ILE A 45 -13.25 10.33 16.26
N GLN A 46 -14.53 10.02 15.97
CA GLN A 46 -14.99 9.58 14.64
C GLN A 46 -15.88 10.64 13.99
N PRO A 47 -15.32 11.65 13.29
CA PRO A 47 -16.10 12.64 12.57
C PRO A 47 -16.91 12.00 11.44
N LYS A 48 -18.06 12.62 11.13
CA LYS A 48 -18.98 12.19 10.06
C LYS A 48 -19.04 13.17 8.89
N SER A 49 -18.28 14.25 8.93
CA SER A 49 -18.25 15.27 7.87
C SER A 49 -16.94 16.04 7.87
N SER A 50 -16.61 16.66 6.74
CA SER A 50 -15.45 17.55 6.60
C SER A 50 -15.56 18.77 7.54
N SER A 51 -16.77 19.25 7.82
CA SER A 51 -16.99 20.31 8.82
C SER A 51 -16.56 19.87 10.21
N ALA A 52 -16.99 18.68 10.65
CA ALA A 52 -16.61 18.12 11.95
C ALA A 52 -15.09 17.90 12.04
N VAL A 53 -14.45 17.39 10.96
CA VAL A 53 -12.98 17.30 10.88
C VAL A 53 -12.34 18.68 11.09
N GLY A 54 -12.88 19.73 10.44
CA GLY A 54 -12.36 21.08 10.54
C GLY A 54 -12.48 21.66 11.95
N GLU A 55 -13.59 21.42 12.62
CA GLU A 55 -13.81 21.87 14.00
C GLU A 55 -12.83 21.17 14.97
N ILE A 56 -12.68 19.84 14.85
CA ILE A 56 -11.76 19.05 15.66
C ILE A 56 -10.32 19.55 15.47
N LEU A 57 -9.88 19.72 14.22
CA LEU A 57 -8.51 20.17 13.92
C LEU A 57 -8.27 21.59 14.46
N ARG A 58 -9.21 22.51 14.28
CA ARG A 58 -9.10 23.89 14.79
C ARG A 58 -9.00 23.92 16.30
N GLN A 59 -9.83 23.15 17.00
CA GLN A 59 -9.79 23.09 18.46
C GLN A 59 -8.49 22.43 18.96
N ALA A 60 -8.10 21.31 18.35
CA ALA A 60 -6.86 20.61 18.71
C ALA A 60 -5.62 21.50 18.51
N ASN A 61 -5.60 22.28 17.41
CA ASN A 61 -4.53 23.23 17.13
C ASN A 61 -4.50 24.38 18.18
N HIS A 62 -5.66 24.92 18.55
CA HIS A 62 -5.77 25.93 19.61
C HIS A 62 -5.24 25.40 20.94
N ASP A 63 -5.62 24.19 21.30
CA ASP A 63 -5.26 23.56 22.59
C ASP A 63 -3.89 22.87 22.55
N ARG A 64 -3.22 22.86 21.37
CA ARG A 64 -1.91 22.20 21.14
C ARG A 64 -1.93 20.71 21.48
N VAL A 65 -3.01 20.03 21.11
CA VAL A 65 -3.19 18.59 21.27
C VAL A 65 -2.77 17.89 19.97
N PRO A 66 -1.86 16.90 20.01
CA PRO A 66 -1.52 16.12 18.84
C PRO A 66 -2.73 15.38 18.25
N VAL A 67 -2.87 15.40 16.92
CA VAL A 67 -3.91 14.67 16.21
C VAL A 67 -3.28 13.67 15.25
N TYR A 68 -3.68 12.42 15.36
CA TYR A 68 -3.28 11.33 14.47
C TYR A 68 -4.48 10.93 13.60
N VAL A 69 -4.42 11.28 12.32
CA VAL A 69 -5.47 10.91 11.37
C VAL A 69 -5.33 9.44 11.00
N ARG A 70 -6.40 8.67 11.11
CA ARG A 70 -6.40 7.24 10.88
C ARG A 70 -7.55 6.83 9.96
N GLY A 71 -7.26 5.92 9.03
CA GLY A 71 -8.23 5.06 8.36
C GLY A 71 -8.20 3.67 9.00
N ALA A 72 -8.00 2.62 8.23
CA ALA A 72 -7.96 1.24 8.75
C ALA A 72 -6.69 0.86 9.53
N GLY A 73 -5.67 1.72 9.60
CA GLY A 73 -4.42 1.45 10.33
C GLY A 73 -3.57 0.31 9.73
N THR A 74 -3.67 0.08 8.44
CA THR A 74 -2.96 -1.01 7.73
C THR A 74 -1.58 -0.64 7.23
N MET A 75 -1.09 0.55 7.57
CA MET A 75 0.23 1.02 7.18
C MET A 75 1.34 0.37 8.01
N TYR A 76 2.54 0.26 7.39
CA TYR A 76 3.73 -0.35 8.01
C TYR A 76 4.78 0.67 8.46
N ALA A 77 4.43 1.97 8.52
CA ALA A 77 5.39 3.02 8.83
C ALA A 77 5.14 3.77 10.16
N GLY A 78 4.14 3.37 10.94
CA GLY A 78 3.85 3.96 12.24
C GLY A 78 3.13 5.32 12.20
N GLY A 79 2.67 5.75 11.00
CA GLY A 79 2.06 7.08 10.85
C GLY A 79 0.72 7.28 11.57
N ALA A 80 0.05 6.18 11.94
CA ALA A 80 -1.19 6.23 12.70
C ALA A 80 -1.00 5.91 14.21
N ASN A 81 0.26 5.78 14.67
CA ASN A 81 0.55 5.47 16.07
C ASN A 81 0.61 6.75 16.90
N PRO A 82 -0.15 6.90 18.00
CA PRO A 82 -0.23 8.11 18.79
C PRO A 82 0.95 8.22 19.79
N HIS A 83 2.19 8.36 19.29
CA HIS A 83 3.44 8.36 20.09
C HIS A 83 3.49 9.45 21.15
N ALA A 84 2.91 10.63 20.90
CA ALA A 84 2.91 11.74 21.81
C ALA A 84 1.61 11.84 22.65
N GLY A 85 0.79 10.76 22.70
CA GLY A 85 -0.55 10.85 23.27
C GLY A 85 -1.47 11.64 22.34
N GLY A 86 -2.39 12.44 22.90
CA GLY A 86 -3.35 13.22 22.12
C GLY A 86 -4.49 12.39 21.58
N ILE A 87 -5.10 12.79 20.46
CA ILE A 87 -6.27 12.16 19.92
C ILE A 87 -5.98 11.40 18.60
N VAL A 88 -6.67 10.29 18.42
CA VAL A 88 -6.81 9.65 17.10
C VAL A 88 -8.11 10.12 16.47
N MET A 89 -8.03 10.73 15.30
CA MET A 89 -9.16 11.07 14.47
C MET A 89 -9.39 9.95 13.45
N ASP A 90 -10.36 9.10 13.73
CA ASP A 90 -10.68 7.94 12.90
C ASP A 90 -11.70 8.31 11.82
N LEU A 91 -11.23 8.36 10.57
CA LEU A 91 -12.04 8.67 9.40
C LEU A 91 -12.74 7.45 8.78
N SER A 92 -12.61 6.26 9.37
CA SER A 92 -13.21 5.04 8.81
C SER A 92 -14.75 5.10 8.69
N GLY A 93 -15.38 5.97 9.46
CA GLY A 93 -16.83 6.21 9.40
C GLY A 93 -17.27 7.19 8.31
N MET A 94 -16.35 7.84 7.58
CA MET A 94 -16.62 8.64 6.39
C MET A 94 -16.44 7.75 5.16
N GLU A 95 -17.45 6.94 4.83
CA GLU A 95 -17.33 5.83 3.84
C GLU A 95 -18.35 5.94 2.70
N GLN A 96 -18.91 7.11 2.47
CA GLN A 96 -19.90 7.31 1.41
C GLN A 96 -19.25 7.35 0.03
N LEU A 97 -19.96 6.76 -0.94
CA LEU A 97 -19.70 6.92 -2.36
C LEU A 97 -20.47 8.17 -2.81
N LEU A 98 -19.73 9.27 -3.06
CA LEU A 98 -20.34 10.58 -3.29
C LEU A 98 -20.79 10.78 -4.73
N GLU A 99 -20.02 10.29 -5.71
CA GLU A 99 -20.31 10.44 -7.13
C GLU A 99 -19.65 9.31 -7.95
N ILE A 100 -20.38 8.78 -8.93
CA ILE A 100 -19.80 8.00 -10.05
C ILE A 100 -20.21 8.72 -11.34
N ASP A 101 -19.24 9.13 -12.13
CA ASP A 101 -19.46 9.76 -13.42
C ASP A 101 -18.69 9.01 -14.50
N LEU A 102 -19.41 8.22 -15.29
CA LEU A 102 -18.82 7.40 -16.36
C LEU A 102 -18.42 8.24 -17.56
N ASP A 103 -19.08 9.36 -17.81
CA ASP A 103 -18.77 10.27 -18.92
C ASP A 103 -17.44 10.99 -18.68
N ARG A 104 -17.20 11.43 -17.43
CA ARG A 104 -15.93 12.00 -16.99
C ARG A 104 -14.88 10.93 -16.62
N GLY A 105 -15.28 9.67 -16.47
CA GLY A 105 -14.41 8.58 -16.08
C GLY A 105 -13.85 8.73 -14.66
N ILE A 106 -14.67 9.19 -13.71
CA ILE A 106 -14.26 9.44 -12.33
C ILE A 106 -15.22 8.82 -11.31
N VAL A 107 -14.70 8.60 -10.11
CA VAL A 107 -15.46 8.32 -8.89
C VAL A 107 -14.98 9.21 -7.76
N VAL A 108 -15.91 9.78 -7.00
CA VAL A 108 -15.61 10.55 -5.80
C VAL A 108 -16.13 9.80 -4.58
N VAL A 109 -15.26 9.58 -3.61
CA VAL A 109 -15.58 8.85 -2.38
C VAL A 109 -15.07 9.59 -1.17
N GLU A 110 -15.69 9.37 -0.03
CA GLU A 110 -15.13 9.78 1.26
C GLU A 110 -13.87 8.97 1.61
N ALA A 111 -12.98 9.57 2.40
CA ALA A 111 -11.64 9.01 2.67
C ALA A 111 -11.64 7.67 3.41
N GLY A 112 -12.68 7.39 4.21
CA GLY A 112 -12.87 6.14 4.94
C GLY A 112 -13.43 4.99 4.11
N THR A 113 -13.87 5.25 2.86
CA THR A 113 -14.37 4.19 1.96
C THR A 113 -13.32 3.11 1.77
N LYS A 114 -13.71 1.85 1.95
CA LYS A 114 -12.83 0.68 1.75
C LYS A 114 -12.76 0.32 0.28
N PHE A 115 -11.60 -0.15 -0.17
CA PHE A 115 -11.44 -0.60 -1.56
C PHE A 115 -12.43 -1.71 -1.95
N VAL A 116 -12.69 -2.67 -1.06
CA VAL A 116 -13.65 -3.75 -1.34
C VAL A 116 -15.03 -3.21 -1.66
N ALA A 117 -15.55 -2.26 -0.88
CA ALA A 117 -16.86 -1.67 -1.10
C ALA A 117 -16.91 -0.86 -2.42
N LEU A 118 -15.85 -0.11 -2.72
CA LEU A 118 -15.75 0.62 -3.98
C LEU A 118 -15.71 -0.32 -5.18
N LEU A 119 -14.89 -1.37 -5.14
CA LEU A 119 -14.78 -2.33 -6.24
C LEU A 119 -16.09 -3.09 -6.49
N GLU A 120 -16.81 -3.47 -5.42
CA GLU A 120 -18.13 -4.09 -5.54
C GLU A 120 -19.15 -3.15 -6.20
N ALA A 121 -19.12 -1.86 -5.90
CA ALA A 121 -19.98 -0.86 -6.53
C ALA A 121 -19.63 -0.60 -8.01
N LEU A 122 -18.35 -0.67 -8.38
CA LEU A 122 -17.87 -0.40 -9.74
C LEU A 122 -17.98 -1.61 -10.67
N LYS A 123 -17.88 -2.83 -10.15
CA LYS A 123 -17.90 -4.08 -10.94
C LYS A 123 -19.12 -4.23 -11.86
N PRO A 124 -20.37 -3.99 -11.40
CA PRO A 124 -21.56 -4.05 -12.28
C PRO A 124 -21.53 -3.02 -13.41
N LEU A 125 -20.76 -1.95 -13.27
CA LEU A 125 -20.59 -0.90 -14.27
C LEU A 125 -19.45 -1.20 -15.26
N GLY A 126 -18.80 -2.36 -15.13
CA GLY A 126 -17.63 -2.72 -15.92
C GLY A 126 -16.40 -1.85 -15.64
N GLN A 127 -16.31 -1.24 -14.45
CA GLN A 127 -15.28 -0.30 -14.07
C GLN A 127 -14.46 -0.80 -12.88
N THR A 128 -13.28 -0.20 -12.73
CA THR A 128 -12.38 -0.40 -11.59
C THR A 128 -11.53 0.86 -11.35
N VAL A 129 -10.71 0.84 -10.30
CA VAL A 129 -9.70 1.88 -10.04
C VAL A 129 -8.31 1.41 -10.46
N GLY A 130 -7.38 2.34 -10.70
CA GLY A 130 -6.07 2.03 -11.24
C GLY A 130 -5.16 1.26 -10.28
N ILE A 131 -5.23 1.55 -8.99
CA ILE A 131 -4.41 0.90 -7.94
C ILE A 131 -5.29 0.33 -6.85
N VAL A 132 -5.03 -0.91 -6.47
CA VAL A 132 -5.58 -1.54 -5.27
C VAL A 132 -4.40 -2.01 -4.41
N PRO A 133 -4.20 -1.46 -3.20
CA PRO A 133 -3.09 -1.86 -2.34
C PRO A 133 -3.20 -3.31 -1.90
N LEU A 134 -2.08 -3.92 -1.50
CA LEU A 134 -2.06 -5.32 -1.03
C LEU A 134 -2.92 -5.56 0.22
N THR A 135 -3.27 -4.49 0.92
CA THR A 135 -4.20 -4.50 2.07
C THR A 135 -5.63 -4.10 1.68
N GLY A 136 -5.95 -4.14 0.38
CA GLY A 136 -7.23 -3.71 -0.22
C GLY A 136 -8.50 -4.12 0.52
N PRO A 137 -8.64 -5.35 1.05
CA PRO A 137 -9.84 -5.74 1.77
C PRO A 137 -10.18 -4.86 2.98
N THR A 138 -9.18 -4.28 3.62
CA THR A 138 -9.34 -3.45 4.83
C THR A 138 -8.90 -2.00 4.65
N ALA A 139 -8.02 -1.72 3.68
CA ALA A 139 -7.48 -0.40 3.44
C ALA A 139 -8.57 0.59 3.02
N THR A 140 -8.46 1.82 3.53
CA THR A 140 -9.31 2.93 3.12
C THR A 140 -8.67 3.73 1.98
N ILE A 141 -9.48 4.34 1.14
CA ILE A 141 -9.02 5.14 0.00
C ILE A 141 -8.16 6.31 0.47
N GLY A 142 -8.61 7.07 1.45
CA GLY A 142 -7.83 8.20 2.01
C GLY A 142 -6.51 7.75 2.63
N GLY A 143 -6.50 6.61 3.33
CA GLY A 143 -5.28 6.02 3.87
C GLY A 143 -4.29 5.62 2.79
N ALA A 144 -4.76 5.02 1.69
CA ALA A 144 -3.92 4.63 0.56
C ALA A 144 -3.33 5.84 -0.18
N VAL A 145 -4.10 6.93 -0.34
CA VAL A 145 -3.60 8.18 -0.92
C VAL A 145 -2.58 8.85 0.02
N SER A 146 -2.91 8.94 1.30
CA SER A 146 -2.06 9.56 2.33
C SER A 146 -0.72 8.83 2.50
N SER A 147 -0.67 7.52 2.24
CA SER A 147 0.54 6.70 2.28
C SER A 147 1.21 6.50 0.93
N HIS A 148 0.64 7.05 -0.16
CA HIS A 148 1.11 6.86 -1.54
C HIS A 148 1.27 5.38 -1.90
N ALA A 149 0.21 4.60 -1.66
CA ALA A 149 0.22 3.16 -1.76
C ALA A 149 0.53 2.66 -3.18
N LEU A 150 1.09 1.45 -3.22
CA LEU A 150 1.29 0.63 -4.41
C LEU A 150 0.53 -0.69 -4.27
N GLY A 151 0.31 -1.36 -5.37
CA GLY A 151 -0.41 -2.64 -5.34
C GLY A 151 -0.69 -3.20 -6.73
N THR A 152 -1.84 -3.82 -6.89
CA THR A 152 -2.36 -4.21 -8.21
C THR A 152 -2.48 -2.97 -9.08
N GLY A 153 -2.16 -3.08 -10.35
CA GLY A 153 -2.17 -1.97 -11.30
C GLY A 153 -0.88 -1.14 -11.31
N SER A 154 0.04 -1.30 -10.34
CA SER A 154 1.29 -0.52 -10.31
C SER A 154 2.17 -0.67 -11.55
N PRO A 155 2.25 -1.81 -12.23
CA PRO A 155 2.99 -1.89 -13.49
C PRO A 155 2.44 -0.94 -14.56
N ARG A 156 1.13 -0.78 -14.61
CA ARG A 156 0.41 0.06 -15.58
C ARG A 156 0.30 1.52 -15.15
N HIS A 157 -0.12 1.74 -13.90
CA HIS A 157 -0.54 3.05 -13.37
C HIS A 157 0.49 3.69 -12.43
N GLN A 158 1.53 2.97 -12.06
CA GLN A 158 2.64 3.33 -11.20
C GLN A 158 2.27 3.39 -9.71
N SER A 159 1.52 4.39 -9.26
CA SER A 159 1.21 4.59 -7.85
C SER A 159 -0.20 5.08 -7.62
N MET A 160 -0.66 5.01 -6.38
CA MET A 160 -1.97 5.55 -5.99
C MET A 160 -2.10 7.03 -6.35
N GLY A 161 -1.01 7.79 -6.21
CA GLY A 161 -0.98 9.20 -6.55
C GLY A 161 -1.27 9.49 -8.02
N ASP A 162 -0.87 8.62 -8.92
CA ASP A 162 -1.11 8.78 -10.35
C ASP A 162 -2.57 8.51 -10.74
N CYS A 163 -3.33 7.89 -9.86
CA CYS A 163 -4.75 7.58 -10.05
C CYS A 163 -5.70 8.61 -9.45
N VAL A 164 -5.18 9.62 -8.75
CA VAL A 164 -5.96 10.68 -8.10
C VAL A 164 -6.19 11.85 -9.05
N ALA A 165 -7.45 12.19 -9.31
CA ALA A 165 -7.85 13.36 -10.10
C ALA A 165 -7.97 14.63 -9.24
N GLY A 166 -8.23 14.50 -7.94
CA GLY A 166 -8.31 15.61 -7.00
C GLY A 166 -8.66 15.15 -5.59
N LEU A 167 -8.52 16.05 -4.64
CA LEU A 167 -8.75 15.78 -3.22
C LEU A 167 -9.59 16.88 -2.60
N GLU A 168 -10.38 16.52 -1.59
CA GLU A 168 -10.86 17.46 -0.57
C GLU A 168 -10.01 17.21 0.70
N VAL A 169 -9.44 18.28 1.23
CA VAL A 169 -8.54 18.24 2.38
C VAL A 169 -8.94 19.30 3.39
N VAL A 170 -8.92 18.97 4.66
CA VAL A 170 -9.14 19.90 5.75
C VAL A 170 -7.79 20.26 6.37
N LEU A 171 -7.45 21.54 6.35
CA LEU A 171 -6.20 22.06 6.92
C LEU A 171 -6.29 22.18 8.44
N VAL A 172 -5.16 22.41 9.09
CA VAL A 172 -5.05 22.47 10.56
C VAL A 172 -5.85 23.61 11.19
N ASP A 173 -6.13 24.69 10.43
CA ASP A 173 -6.98 25.81 10.84
C ASP A 173 -8.49 25.54 10.60
N GLY A 174 -8.82 24.34 10.12
CA GLY A 174 -10.17 23.91 9.77
C GLY A 174 -10.66 24.37 8.41
N THR A 175 -9.80 24.98 7.58
CA THR A 175 -10.16 25.39 6.22
C THR A 175 -10.27 24.15 5.34
N VAL A 176 -11.40 24.03 4.62
CA VAL A 176 -11.60 22.98 3.61
C VAL A 176 -11.08 23.47 2.27
N VAL A 177 -10.17 22.74 1.68
CA VAL A 177 -9.60 23.02 0.35
C VAL A 177 -9.89 21.87 -0.61
N ARG A 178 -10.14 22.20 -1.88
CA ARG A 178 -10.24 21.24 -2.97
C ARG A 178 -9.11 21.44 -3.94
N THR A 179 -8.57 20.35 -4.50
CA THR A 179 -7.43 20.38 -5.40
C THR A 179 -7.81 19.89 -6.79
N GLY A 180 -6.91 20.05 -7.75
CA GLY A 180 -7.21 19.79 -9.17
C GLY A 180 -8.25 20.77 -9.69
N SER A 181 -9.09 20.36 -10.64
CA SER A 181 -10.15 21.19 -11.22
C SER A 181 -11.17 21.69 -10.19
N ALA A 182 -11.41 20.93 -9.14
CA ALA A 182 -12.34 21.30 -8.08
C ALA A 182 -11.86 22.49 -7.21
N GLY A 183 -10.59 22.87 -7.34
CA GLY A 183 -10.07 24.13 -6.77
C GLY A 183 -10.62 25.37 -7.45
N CYS A 184 -11.17 25.26 -8.66
CA CYS A 184 -11.88 26.32 -9.36
C CYS A 184 -13.37 26.26 -9.02
N SER A 185 -13.93 27.37 -8.53
CA SER A 185 -15.35 27.43 -8.14
C SER A 185 -16.26 26.97 -9.29
N GLY A 186 -17.15 26.03 -9.01
CA GLY A 186 -18.14 25.49 -9.93
C GLY A 186 -17.63 24.47 -10.95
N ALA A 187 -16.32 24.17 -11.00
CA ALA A 187 -15.77 23.24 -12.00
C ALA A 187 -15.98 21.76 -11.63
N GLY A 188 -16.01 21.41 -10.33
CA GLY A 188 -16.05 20.01 -9.89
C GLY A 188 -14.76 19.25 -10.19
N PHE A 189 -14.76 17.95 -9.90
CA PHE A 189 -13.61 17.07 -10.16
C PHE A 189 -13.68 16.50 -11.58
N PHE A 190 -12.64 16.71 -12.39
CA PHE A 190 -12.45 16.04 -13.68
C PHE A 190 -10.99 16.02 -14.15
N GLN A 191 -10.11 16.85 -13.60
CA GLN A 191 -8.73 17.00 -14.06
C GLN A 191 -7.81 17.39 -12.91
N ARG A 192 -6.60 16.81 -12.87
CA ARG A 192 -5.57 17.15 -11.89
C ARG A 192 -4.56 18.14 -12.40
N TYR A 193 -4.10 17.96 -13.63
CA TYR A 193 -2.99 18.70 -14.23
C TYR A 193 -3.44 19.84 -15.12
N CYS A 194 -2.51 20.73 -15.48
CA CYS A 194 -2.75 21.85 -16.39
C CYS A 194 -3.67 22.95 -15.84
N ILE A 195 -3.84 23.01 -14.51
CA ILE A 195 -4.72 23.99 -13.82
C ILE A 195 -3.89 24.86 -12.84
N GLY A 196 -2.59 24.95 -13.03
CA GLY A 196 -1.64 25.59 -12.13
C GLY A 196 -0.68 24.58 -11.49
N PRO A 197 -0.03 24.92 -10.36
CA PRO A 197 0.79 23.99 -9.62
C PRO A 197 0.00 22.76 -9.17
N ASP A 198 0.62 21.58 -9.18
CA ASP A 198 0.00 20.35 -8.70
C ASP A 198 -0.12 20.33 -7.16
N LEU A 199 -1.12 21.02 -6.65
CA LEU A 199 -1.41 21.06 -5.22
C LEU A 199 -1.93 19.71 -4.69
N THR A 200 -2.52 18.87 -5.55
CA THR A 200 -2.93 17.50 -5.18
C THR A 200 -1.72 16.68 -4.73
N GLY A 201 -0.60 16.83 -5.41
CA GLY A 201 0.65 16.14 -5.09
C GLY A 201 1.22 16.47 -3.71
N LEU A 202 0.90 17.62 -3.12
CA LEU A 202 1.36 18.00 -1.78
C LEU A 202 0.78 17.09 -0.68
N PHE A 203 -0.43 16.60 -0.87
CA PHE A 203 -1.14 15.79 0.14
C PHE A 203 -0.96 14.29 -0.07
N ILE A 204 -0.55 13.87 -1.28
CA ILE A 204 -0.29 12.47 -1.60
C ILE A 204 1.02 12.03 -0.92
N GLY A 205 0.95 10.98 -0.10
CA GLY A 205 2.10 10.49 0.65
C GLY A 205 2.52 11.38 1.84
N ALA A 206 1.73 12.41 2.16
CA ALA A 206 2.05 13.32 3.24
C ALA A 206 1.77 12.74 4.65
N GLY A 207 1.16 11.57 4.77
CA GLY A 207 0.86 10.95 6.05
C GLY A 207 -0.04 11.83 6.95
N ALA A 208 -0.93 12.63 6.34
CA ALA A 208 -1.80 13.61 6.99
C ALA A 208 -1.07 14.77 7.71
N THR A 209 0.24 14.95 7.52
CA THR A 209 1.02 16.03 8.17
C THR A 209 0.67 17.44 7.65
N LEU A 210 0.05 17.54 6.48
CA LEU A 210 -0.35 18.80 5.85
C LEU A 210 -1.86 19.05 5.91
N GLY A 211 -2.64 18.08 6.41
CA GLY A 211 -4.11 18.16 6.53
C GLY A 211 -4.76 16.78 6.45
N GLY A 212 -6.01 16.69 6.88
CA GLY A 212 -6.81 15.46 6.81
C GLY A 212 -7.52 15.36 5.45
N ILE A 213 -7.25 14.31 4.67
CA ILE A 213 -7.99 14.03 3.44
C ILE A 213 -9.39 13.54 3.84
N THR A 214 -10.43 14.19 3.35
CA THR A 214 -11.83 13.85 3.63
C THR A 214 -12.56 13.26 2.43
N ALA A 215 -12.21 13.67 1.20
CA ALA A 215 -12.72 13.03 0.00
C ALA A 215 -11.63 12.87 -1.07
N VAL A 216 -11.79 11.85 -1.90
CA VAL A 216 -10.84 11.49 -2.97
C VAL A 216 -11.61 11.29 -4.28
N CYS A 217 -11.16 11.97 -5.32
CA CYS A 217 -11.58 11.71 -6.68
C CYS A 217 -10.55 10.81 -7.37
N LEU A 218 -10.97 9.64 -7.85
CA LEU A 218 -10.15 8.67 -8.57
C LEU A 218 -10.58 8.56 -10.03
N TRP A 219 -9.59 8.32 -10.92
CA TRP A 219 -9.85 7.90 -12.28
C TRP A 219 -10.45 6.50 -12.32
N LEU A 220 -11.47 6.30 -13.15
CA LEU A 220 -12.03 5.01 -13.49
C LEU A 220 -11.30 4.39 -14.69
N TYR A 221 -11.22 3.07 -14.68
CA TYR A 221 -10.63 2.27 -15.74
C TYR A 221 -11.56 1.11 -16.08
N PRO A 222 -11.66 0.69 -17.34
CA PRO A 222 -12.47 -0.48 -17.70
C PRO A 222 -11.89 -1.74 -17.04
N LEU A 223 -12.79 -2.61 -16.56
CA LEU A 223 -12.41 -3.96 -16.14
C LEU A 223 -11.85 -4.73 -17.34
N PRO A 224 -10.77 -5.51 -17.17
CA PRO A 224 -10.27 -6.36 -18.25
C PRO A 224 -11.28 -7.47 -18.58
N GLU A 225 -11.47 -7.74 -19.88
CA GLU A 225 -12.34 -8.81 -20.37
C GLU A 225 -11.81 -10.20 -19.98
N SER A 226 -10.49 -10.34 -19.99
CA SER A 226 -9.79 -11.58 -19.62
C SER A 226 -8.58 -11.27 -18.76
N ARG A 227 -8.17 -12.27 -17.98
CA ARG A 227 -6.93 -12.22 -17.18
C ARG A 227 -6.17 -13.52 -17.31
N GLU A 228 -4.87 -13.44 -17.49
CA GLU A 228 -3.96 -14.60 -17.49
C GLU A 228 -2.75 -14.33 -16.62
N THR A 229 -2.22 -15.39 -16.03
CA THR A 229 -1.05 -15.34 -15.19
C THR A 229 0.14 -16.03 -15.84
N LEU A 230 1.34 -15.53 -15.51
CA LEU A 230 2.61 -16.03 -15.96
C LEU A 230 3.63 -15.92 -14.82
N CYS A 231 4.42 -16.96 -14.58
CA CYS A 231 5.54 -16.88 -13.67
C CYS A 231 6.82 -17.39 -14.33
N LEU A 232 7.88 -16.59 -14.24
CA LEU A 232 9.22 -16.94 -14.72
C LEU A 232 10.19 -17.04 -13.55
N GLY A 233 10.91 -18.14 -13.46
CA GLY A 233 11.98 -18.39 -12.48
C GLY A 233 13.36 -18.13 -13.05
N PHE A 234 14.23 -17.51 -12.25
CA PHE A 234 15.62 -17.16 -12.59
C PHE A 234 16.56 -17.73 -11.53
N GLN A 235 17.65 -18.36 -11.97
CA GLN A 235 18.70 -18.87 -11.07
C GLN A 235 19.77 -17.83 -10.76
N ASP A 236 19.88 -16.78 -11.60
CA ASP A 236 20.82 -15.69 -11.40
C ASP A 236 20.05 -14.35 -11.25
N PRO A 237 20.21 -13.66 -10.11
CA PRO A 237 19.61 -12.34 -9.89
C PRO A 237 20.00 -11.27 -10.93
N LEU A 238 21.19 -11.38 -11.51
CA LEU A 238 21.63 -10.43 -12.54
C LEU A 238 20.81 -10.58 -13.82
N THR A 239 20.51 -11.81 -14.22
CA THR A 239 19.66 -12.05 -15.40
C THR A 239 18.21 -11.65 -15.16
N ALA A 240 17.68 -11.90 -13.97
CA ALA A 240 16.36 -11.38 -13.55
C ALA A 240 16.30 -9.84 -13.63
N SER A 241 17.33 -9.16 -13.16
CA SER A 241 17.47 -7.70 -13.22
C SER A 241 17.45 -7.18 -14.68
N LYS A 242 18.21 -7.82 -15.58
CA LYS A 242 18.21 -7.48 -17.00
C LYS A 242 16.85 -7.71 -17.66
N TYR A 243 16.21 -8.82 -17.34
CA TYR A 243 14.83 -9.11 -17.79
C TYR A 243 13.86 -8.02 -17.36
N LEU A 244 13.82 -7.65 -16.07
CA LEU A 244 12.94 -6.63 -15.56
C LEU A 244 13.20 -5.26 -16.21
N SER A 245 14.46 -4.88 -16.40
CA SER A 245 14.83 -3.65 -17.11
C SER A 245 14.33 -3.67 -18.56
N ALA A 246 14.45 -4.80 -19.25
CA ALA A 246 13.97 -4.94 -20.62
C ALA A 246 12.43 -4.88 -20.71
N VAL A 247 11.72 -5.55 -19.79
CA VAL A 247 10.26 -5.49 -19.67
C VAL A 247 9.77 -4.05 -19.54
N GLN A 248 10.41 -3.26 -18.67
CA GLN A 248 10.07 -1.86 -18.46
C GLN A 248 10.41 -0.98 -19.68
N SER A 249 11.58 -1.19 -20.30
CA SER A 249 12.02 -0.44 -21.48
C SER A 249 11.16 -0.71 -22.71
N CYS A 250 10.63 -1.92 -22.85
CA CYS A 250 9.74 -2.29 -23.95
C CYS A 250 8.26 -1.96 -23.68
N GLU A 251 7.96 -1.24 -22.60
CA GLU A 251 6.60 -0.87 -22.16
C GLU A 251 5.63 -2.07 -22.01
N LEU A 252 6.16 -3.28 -21.79
CA LEU A 252 5.36 -4.49 -21.58
C LEU A 252 4.55 -4.45 -20.27
N THR A 253 4.77 -3.43 -19.43
CA THR A 253 3.99 -3.20 -18.22
C THR A 253 2.59 -2.65 -18.47
N ARG A 254 2.28 -2.18 -19.69
CA ARG A 254 1.00 -1.52 -20.00
C ARG A 254 -0.24 -2.39 -19.77
N ASN A 255 -0.14 -3.69 -20.11
CA ASN A 255 -1.23 -4.64 -19.93
C ASN A 255 -1.02 -5.53 -18.70
N MET A 256 -0.02 -5.23 -17.87
CA MET A 256 0.16 -5.91 -16.60
C MET A 256 -0.82 -5.36 -15.58
N TRP A 257 -1.73 -6.21 -15.17
CA TRP A 257 -2.63 -5.95 -14.05
C TRP A 257 -1.90 -6.05 -12.71
N TYR A 258 -0.95 -6.97 -12.62
CA TYR A 258 -0.04 -7.10 -11.50
C TYR A 258 1.33 -7.58 -11.96
N GLY A 259 2.37 -7.17 -11.25
CA GLY A 259 3.72 -7.66 -11.41
C GLY A 259 4.41 -7.74 -10.05
N GLY A 260 4.92 -8.91 -9.72
CA GLY A 260 5.64 -9.15 -8.47
C GLY A 260 6.99 -9.83 -8.69
N GLY A 261 8.00 -9.36 -7.99
CA GLY A 261 9.31 -10.01 -7.87
C GLY A 261 9.43 -10.69 -6.51
N TYR A 262 9.84 -11.94 -6.50
CA TYR A 262 9.92 -12.77 -5.28
C TYR A 262 11.28 -13.44 -5.19
N GLU A 263 11.96 -13.19 -4.11
CA GLU A 263 13.23 -13.83 -3.79
C GLU A 263 12.99 -15.23 -3.18
N SER A 264 13.98 -16.11 -3.22
CA SER A 264 13.87 -17.51 -2.81
C SER A 264 13.25 -17.74 -1.43
N GLY A 265 13.58 -16.93 -0.44
CA GLY A 265 12.94 -17.03 0.89
C GLY A 265 11.47 -16.67 0.88
N ALA A 266 11.09 -15.65 0.09
CA ALA A 266 9.70 -15.29 -0.10
C ALA A 266 8.93 -16.36 -0.91
N ILE A 267 9.58 -17.00 -1.88
CA ILE A 267 9.02 -18.13 -2.63
C ILE A 267 8.81 -19.32 -1.68
N ASN A 268 9.85 -19.68 -0.93
CA ASN A 268 9.82 -20.79 0.02
C ASN A 268 8.70 -20.62 1.07
N ALA A 269 8.61 -19.44 1.68
CA ALA A 269 7.57 -19.18 2.67
C ALA A 269 6.15 -19.37 2.13
N ARG A 270 5.94 -19.16 0.83
CA ARG A 270 4.63 -19.34 0.17
C ARG A 270 4.38 -20.78 -0.28
N VAL A 271 5.40 -21.40 -0.86
CA VAL A 271 5.31 -22.77 -1.39
C VAL A 271 5.21 -23.79 -0.26
N SER A 272 5.98 -23.61 0.82
CA SER A 272 5.98 -24.54 1.95
C SER A 272 4.63 -24.64 2.68
N VAL A 273 3.81 -23.61 2.63
CA VAL A 273 2.44 -23.66 3.19
C VAL A 273 1.53 -24.53 2.32
N ALA A 274 1.66 -24.46 0.99
CA ALA A 274 0.81 -25.19 0.04
C ALA A 274 1.37 -26.58 -0.31
N ARG A 275 2.69 -26.75 -0.26
CA ARG A 275 3.44 -27.95 -0.65
C ARG A 275 4.62 -28.19 0.31
N PRO A 276 4.34 -28.69 1.54
CA PRO A 276 5.39 -28.93 2.53
C PRO A 276 6.37 -30.05 2.14
N ASP A 277 6.00 -30.85 1.15
CA ASP A 277 6.79 -31.97 0.58
C ASP A 277 7.82 -31.55 -0.48
N LEU A 278 7.82 -30.27 -0.87
CA LEU A 278 8.69 -29.80 -1.97
C LEU A 278 10.12 -29.56 -1.48
N ASP A 279 11.09 -30.03 -2.28
CA ASP A 279 12.50 -29.68 -2.07
C ASP A 279 12.77 -28.21 -2.38
N VAL A 280 13.03 -27.45 -1.33
CA VAL A 280 13.32 -26.01 -1.40
C VAL A 280 14.58 -25.70 -2.22
N GLY A 281 15.55 -26.63 -2.25
CA GLY A 281 16.80 -26.47 -3.03
C GLY A 281 16.57 -26.44 -4.55
N SER A 282 15.45 -26.96 -5.03
CA SER A 282 15.07 -26.96 -6.44
C SER A 282 14.43 -25.65 -6.92
N LEU A 283 14.08 -24.75 -6.01
CA LEU A 283 13.37 -23.51 -6.32
C LEU A 283 14.29 -22.47 -7.00
N PRO A 284 13.74 -21.63 -7.89
CA PRO A 284 14.48 -20.49 -8.43
C PRO A 284 14.93 -19.53 -7.33
N LYS A 285 16.09 -18.89 -7.53
CA LYS A 285 16.57 -17.85 -6.61
C LYS A 285 15.74 -16.58 -6.66
N PHE A 286 15.09 -16.34 -7.80
CA PHE A 286 14.18 -15.21 -7.99
C PHE A 286 13.08 -15.59 -8.97
N CYS A 287 11.84 -15.21 -8.66
CA CYS A 287 10.68 -15.35 -9.53
C CYS A 287 10.10 -14.00 -9.91
N VAL A 288 9.62 -13.91 -11.14
CA VAL A 288 8.80 -12.80 -11.63
C VAL A 288 7.42 -13.34 -11.95
N GLY A 289 6.45 -12.97 -11.14
CA GLY A 289 5.04 -13.30 -11.34
C GLY A 289 4.31 -12.12 -11.98
N ILE A 290 3.55 -12.38 -13.04
CA ILE A 290 2.84 -11.39 -13.81
C ILE A 290 1.39 -11.82 -13.97
N GLU A 291 0.47 -10.89 -13.83
CA GLU A 291 -0.91 -11.02 -14.29
C GLU A 291 -1.14 -10.02 -15.40
N LEU A 292 -1.55 -10.50 -16.55
CA LEU A 292 -1.98 -9.72 -17.69
C LEU A 292 -3.50 -9.53 -17.64
N GLY A 293 -3.99 -8.38 -18.05
CA GLY A 293 -5.41 -8.09 -18.13
C GLY A 293 -5.73 -7.23 -19.35
N GLY A 294 -6.73 -7.62 -20.10
CA GLY A 294 -7.15 -6.93 -21.33
C GLY A 294 -7.98 -7.82 -22.23
N ARG A 295 -7.95 -7.56 -23.54
CA ARG A 295 -8.53 -8.45 -24.54
C ARG A 295 -7.64 -9.67 -24.72
N GLN A 296 -8.24 -10.80 -25.08
CA GLN A 296 -7.51 -12.07 -25.20
C GLN A 296 -6.38 -12.04 -26.25
N ASP A 297 -6.58 -11.34 -27.36
CA ASP A 297 -5.55 -11.21 -28.41
C ASP A 297 -4.33 -10.38 -27.91
N GLU A 298 -4.56 -9.32 -27.17
CA GLU A 298 -3.51 -8.50 -26.53
C GLU A 298 -2.74 -9.29 -25.48
N ILE A 299 -3.46 -10.05 -24.64
CA ILE A 299 -2.87 -10.92 -23.62
C ILE A 299 -1.97 -11.97 -24.27
N ASN A 300 -2.45 -12.65 -25.31
CA ASN A 300 -1.67 -13.67 -26.02
C ASN A 300 -0.39 -13.08 -26.63
N TYR A 301 -0.49 -11.92 -27.24
CA TYR A 301 0.66 -11.21 -27.81
C TYR A 301 1.70 -10.83 -26.75
N ASP A 302 1.29 -10.18 -25.66
CA ASP A 302 2.20 -9.74 -24.62
C ASP A 302 2.78 -10.92 -23.83
N ARG A 303 1.97 -11.97 -23.58
CA ARG A 303 2.44 -13.20 -22.95
C ARG A 303 3.56 -13.86 -23.74
N ALA A 304 3.38 -13.98 -25.08
CA ALA A 304 4.40 -14.55 -25.95
C ALA A 304 5.70 -13.72 -25.91
N ARG A 305 5.62 -12.39 -25.94
CA ARG A 305 6.76 -11.48 -25.84
C ARG A 305 7.48 -11.59 -24.49
N LEU A 306 6.74 -11.66 -23.39
CA LEU A 306 7.29 -11.79 -22.04
C LEU A 306 8.05 -13.12 -21.88
N ILE A 307 7.49 -14.21 -22.42
CA ILE A 307 8.15 -15.54 -22.40
C ILE A 307 9.41 -15.52 -23.27
N ALA A 308 9.32 -15.02 -24.50
CA ALA A 308 10.48 -14.94 -25.40
C ALA A 308 11.62 -14.08 -24.80
N LEU A 309 11.25 -12.93 -24.25
CA LEU A 309 12.19 -12.05 -23.56
C LEU A 309 12.80 -12.74 -22.34
N GLY A 310 11.99 -13.43 -21.53
CA GLY A 310 12.43 -14.20 -20.38
C GLY A 310 13.46 -15.28 -20.76
N SER A 311 13.18 -16.01 -21.82
CA SER A 311 14.08 -17.05 -22.35
C SER A 311 15.44 -16.49 -22.76
N ASN A 312 15.48 -15.29 -23.37
CA ASN A 312 16.73 -14.61 -23.76
C ASN A 312 17.60 -14.25 -22.54
N TYR A 313 17.01 -14.11 -21.36
CA TYR A 313 17.71 -13.86 -20.10
C TYR A 313 17.79 -15.10 -19.19
N GLY A 314 17.54 -16.31 -19.72
CA GLY A 314 17.62 -17.55 -18.95
C GLY A 314 16.47 -17.80 -17.98
N GLY A 315 15.39 -17.04 -18.10
CA GLY A 315 14.14 -17.27 -17.37
C GLY A 315 13.45 -18.52 -17.87
N LYS A 316 12.94 -19.33 -16.95
CA LYS A 316 12.17 -20.54 -17.25
C LYS A 316 10.76 -20.41 -16.70
N ASN A 317 9.79 -20.97 -17.42
CA ASN A 317 8.42 -21.05 -16.92
C ASN A 317 8.40 -21.80 -15.58
N PHE A 318 7.73 -21.21 -14.58
CA PHE A 318 7.65 -21.77 -13.24
C PHE A 318 6.16 -21.97 -12.86
N GLU A 319 5.55 -22.95 -13.51
CA GLU A 319 4.12 -23.25 -13.39
C GLU A 319 3.69 -23.53 -11.96
N LEU A 320 4.49 -24.26 -11.20
CA LEU A 320 4.17 -24.56 -9.80
C LEU A 320 3.88 -23.30 -8.98
N PHE A 321 4.71 -22.27 -9.11
CA PHE A 321 4.49 -21.01 -8.39
C PHE A 321 3.31 -20.23 -8.96
N ASN A 322 3.11 -20.30 -10.27
CA ASN A 322 1.94 -19.72 -10.93
C ASN A 322 0.64 -20.32 -10.38
N ASP A 323 0.55 -21.65 -10.33
CA ASP A 323 -0.64 -22.36 -9.87
C ASP A 323 -0.90 -22.15 -8.37
N ILE A 324 0.14 -22.21 -7.55
CA ILE A 324 0.02 -22.03 -6.11
C ILE A 324 -0.29 -20.58 -5.76
N TYR A 325 0.50 -19.65 -6.29
CA TYR A 325 0.43 -18.25 -5.88
C TYR A 325 -0.70 -17.49 -6.54
N PHE A 326 -0.81 -17.61 -7.88
CA PHE A 326 -1.79 -16.82 -8.62
C PHE A 326 -3.17 -17.48 -8.70
N GLN A 327 -3.25 -18.79 -8.83
CA GLN A 327 -4.55 -19.47 -9.01
C GLN A 327 -5.19 -19.91 -7.70
N LYS A 328 -4.40 -20.33 -6.70
CA LYS A 328 -4.93 -20.87 -5.43
C LYS A 328 -4.83 -19.91 -4.26
N LEU A 329 -3.78 -19.11 -4.18
CA LEU A 329 -3.57 -18.19 -3.08
C LEU A 329 -3.99 -16.76 -3.36
N ARG A 330 -4.19 -16.40 -4.62
CA ARG A 330 -4.75 -15.16 -5.06
C ARG A 330 -6.22 -15.37 -5.37
N LEU A 331 -7.00 -15.62 -4.35
CA LEU A 331 -8.45 -15.59 -4.47
C LEU A 331 -8.86 -14.18 -4.92
N GLU A 332 -9.59 -14.10 -6.02
CA GLU A 332 -10.20 -12.94 -6.62
C GLU A 332 -10.13 -11.68 -5.72
N GLU A 333 -9.11 -10.81 -5.98
CA GLU A 333 -8.95 -9.53 -5.29
C GLU A 333 -8.60 -9.57 -3.78
N THR A 334 -8.47 -10.72 -3.17
CA THR A 334 -8.06 -10.86 -1.77
C THR A 334 -6.57 -11.21 -1.67
N TYR A 335 -5.77 -10.21 -1.34
CA TYR A 335 -4.30 -10.32 -1.21
C TYR A 335 -3.82 -10.96 0.08
N TRP A 336 -4.70 -11.62 0.82
CA TRP A 336 -4.42 -12.23 2.13
C TRP A 336 -3.21 -13.15 2.13
N TYR A 337 -2.96 -13.84 1.02
CA TYR A 337 -1.90 -14.85 0.93
C TYR A 337 -0.52 -14.28 0.55
N SER A 338 -0.44 -13.01 0.17
CA SER A 338 0.87 -12.35 0.08
C SER A 338 1.60 -12.33 1.41
N PHE A 339 0.88 -12.53 2.48
CA PHE A 339 1.32 -12.53 3.86
C PHE A 339 1.20 -13.90 4.53
N ALA A 340 1.27 -15.00 3.79
CA ALA A 340 1.16 -16.37 4.35
C ALA A 340 2.14 -16.63 5.51
N GLY A 341 3.30 -15.96 5.51
CA GLY A 341 4.24 -15.98 6.64
C GLY A 341 3.68 -15.43 7.96
N TYR A 342 2.65 -14.59 7.93
CA TYR A 342 2.00 -14.10 9.16
C TYR A 342 1.29 -15.20 9.95
N PHE A 343 0.86 -16.26 9.28
CA PHE A 343 0.18 -17.38 9.95
C PHE A 343 1.14 -18.27 10.73
N THR A 344 2.45 -18.18 10.48
CA THR A 344 3.47 -18.99 11.16
C THR A 344 4.18 -18.26 12.29
N ARG A 345 4.11 -16.92 12.32
CA ARG A 345 4.75 -16.06 13.31
C ARG A 345 3.77 -14.97 13.74
N SER A 346 3.98 -14.40 14.91
CA SER A 346 3.03 -13.43 15.49
C SER A 346 3.04 -12.08 14.78
N ARG A 347 4.16 -11.68 14.16
CA ARG A 347 4.32 -10.39 13.45
C ARG A 347 5.34 -10.41 12.32
N CYS A 348 5.29 -9.33 11.53
CA CYS A 348 6.37 -9.02 10.60
C CYS A 348 6.86 -7.57 10.75
N ALA A 349 8.13 -7.35 10.43
CA ALA A 349 8.68 -6.05 10.11
C ALA A 349 8.81 -5.94 8.58
N LEU A 350 8.35 -4.84 8.01
CA LEU A 350 8.45 -4.56 6.60
C LEU A 350 9.28 -3.30 6.38
N LEU A 351 10.43 -3.45 5.72
CA LEU A 351 11.25 -2.34 5.24
C LEU A 351 10.92 -2.08 3.78
N MET A 352 10.42 -0.88 3.50
CA MET A 352 10.05 -0.49 2.14
C MET A 352 11.16 0.31 1.49
N CYS A 353 11.44 0.00 0.22
CA CYS A 353 12.38 0.74 -0.62
C CYS A 353 11.87 0.84 -2.05
N SER A 354 12.43 1.78 -2.78
CA SER A 354 12.24 1.90 -4.24
C SER A 354 13.60 1.86 -4.91
N LEU A 355 13.72 1.03 -5.94
CA LEU A 355 14.98 0.87 -6.65
C LEU A 355 14.79 0.70 -8.15
N PRO A 356 15.71 1.17 -8.97
CA PRO A 356 15.73 0.83 -10.38
C PRO A 356 16.10 -0.65 -10.54
N SER A 357 15.56 -1.30 -11.57
CA SER A 357 15.69 -2.76 -11.75
C SER A 357 17.13 -3.24 -11.82
N ASN A 358 18.07 -2.42 -12.29
CA ASN A 358 19.51 -2.76 -12.33
C ASN A 358 20.17 -2.86 -10.94
N LYS A 359 19.53 -2.38 -9.89
CA LYS A 359 20.00 -2.54 -8.49
C LYS A 359 19.47 -3.79 -7.80
N LEU A 360 18.61 -4.57 -8.45
CA LEU A 360 18.11 -5.82 -7.88
C LEU A 360 19.21 -6.74 -7.32
N PRO A 361 20.36 -6.97 -8.00
CA PRO A 361 21.43 -7.79 -7.43
C PRO A 361 21.97 -7.25 -6.10
N ARG A 362 22.10 -5.92 -5.95
CA ARG A 362 22.53 -5.29 -4.69
C ARG A 362 21.51 -5.49 -3.58
N PHE A 363 20.24 -5.34 -3.89
CA PHE A 363 19.15 -5.60 -2.96
C PHE A 363 19.20 -7.03 -2.43
N LEU A 364 19.37 -8.01 -3.32
CA LEU A 364 19.44 -9.42 -2.94
C LEU A 364 20.69 -9.76 -2.14
N ASN A 365 21.83 -9.12 -2.42
CA ASN A 365 23.06 -9.28 -1.64
C ASN A 365 22.89 -8.73 -0.21
N CYS A 366 22.27 -7.56 -0.06
CA CYS A 366 21.94 -7.01 1.27
C CYS A 366 21.02 -7.97 2.05
N LEU A 367 20.00 -8.51 1.39
CA LEU A 367 19.08 -9.47 2.01
C LEU A 367 19.81 -10.75 2.45
N GLN A 368 20.72 -11.26 1.65
CA GLN A 368 21.54 -12.43 1.99
C GLN A 368 22.45 -12.15 3.20
N SER A 369 23.09 -10.98 3.23
CA SER A 369 23.90 -10.56 4.38
C SER A 369 23.08 -10.46 5.67
N MET A 370 21.82 -9.98 5.58
CA MET A 370 20.92 -9.94 6.72
C MET A 370 20.56 -11.34 7.23
N ARG A 371 20.34 -12.31 6.34
CA ARG A 371 20.10 -13.72 6.71
C ARG A 371 21.27 -14.36 7.44
N GLU A 372 22.46 -14.11 6.96
CA GLU A 372 23.69 -14.65 7.56
C GLU A 372 23.98 -14.03 8.93
N LYS A 373 23.65 -12.75 9.11
CA LYS A 373 23.90 -12.03 10.35
C LYS A 373 22.85 -12.27 11.43
N TYR A 374 21.59 -12.49 11.01
CA TYR A 374 20.42 -12.60 11.89
C TYR A 374 19.63 -13.87 11.56
N GLU A 375 20.26 -15.04 11.74
CA GLU A 375 19.73 -16.35 11.41
C GLU A 375 18.46 -16.73 12.17
N GLN A 376 18.22 -16.11 13.35
CA GLN A 376 17.04 -16.34 14.17
C GLN A 376 15.76 -15.80 13.54
N PHE A 377 15.85 -14.92 12.54
CA PHE A 377 14.71 -14.37 11.84
C PHE A 377 14.54 -14.96 10.44
N VAL A 378 13.28 -15.05 10.01
CA VAL A 378 12.96 -15.43 8.62
C VAL A 378 12.90 -14.16 7.77
N TRP A 379 13.82 -14.03 6.84
CA TRP A 379 13.91 -12.88 5.93
C TRP A 379 13.40 -13.25 4.53
N GLY A 380 12.61 -12.39 3.94
CA GLY A 380 12.15 -12.54 2.57
C GLY A 380 12.15 -11.21 1.81
N GLY A 381 12.43 -11.26 0.52
CA GLY A 381 12.36 -10.12 -0.39
C GLY A 381 11.13 -10.22 -1.28
N THR A 382 10.29 -9.19 -1.26
CA THR A 382 9.11 -9.09 -2.14
C THR A 382 9.07 -7.70 -2.76
N LEU A 383 8.95 -7.64 -4.09
CA LEU A 383 8.94 -6.40 -4.85
C LEU A 383 7.71 -6.34 -5.74
N VAL A 384 7.11 -5.16 -5.85
CA VAL A 384 6.09 -4.85 -6.86
C VAL A 384 6.80 -4.26 -8.06
N ILE A 385 6.51 -4.76 -9.24
CA ILE A 385 7.00 -4.21 -10.50
C ILE A 385 6.19 -2.97 -10.79
N CYS A 386 6.86 -1.83 -10.87
CA CYS A 386 6.28 -0.57 -11.29
C CYS A 386 6.68 -0.26 -12.74
N ARG A 387 6.04 0.69 -13.36
CA ARG A 387 6.33 1.09 -14.73
C ARG A 387 7.81 1.44 -14.95
N ARG A 388 8.48 2.02 -13.95
CA ARG A 388 9.86 2.52 -14.04
C ARG A 388 10.72 2.15 -12.84
N GLY A 389 10.61 0.94 -12.35
CA GLY A 389 11.41 0.47 -11.21
C GLY A 389 10.71 -0.64 -10.45
N LEU A 390 11.27 -0.94 -9.31
CA LEU A 390 10.76 -1.94 -8.37
C LEU A 390 10.47 -1.21 -7.05
N HIS A 391 9.37 -1.55 -6.43
CA HIS A 391 9.04 -1.04 -5.11
C HIS A 391 8.59 -2.19 -4.21
N GLY A 392 9.09 -2.20 -3.01
CA GLY A 392 8.75 -3.25 -2.06
C GLY A 392 9.78 -3.31 -0.98
N GLY A 393 10.05 -4.47 -0.46
CA GLY A 393 10.97 -4.48 0.63
C GLY A 393 11.35 -5.84 1.15
N VAL A 394 12.06 -5.73 2.25
CA VAL A 394 12.46 -6.86 3.06
C VAL A 394 11.39 -7.06 4.11
N VAL A 395 10.88 -8.27 4.16
CA VAL A 395 9.98 -8.73 5.21
C VAL A 395 10.78 -9.61 6.15
N THR A 396 10.75 -9.33 7.44
CA THR A 396 11.22 -10.27 8.46
C THR A 396 10.06 -10.67 9.38
N PHE A 397 9.97 -11.96 9.66
CA PHE A 397 8.95 -12.51 10.55
C PHE A 397 9.56 -12.85 11.90
N TYR A 398 8.87 -12.47 12.97
CA TYR A 398 9.34 -12.64 14.34
C TYR A 398 8.20 -12.92 15.32
N ASP A 399 8.54 -13.51 16.45
CA ASP A 399 7.63 -13.64 17.58
C ASP A 399 7.65 -12.37 18.43
N GLU A 400 6.57 -11.60 18.40
CA GLU A 400 6.48 -10.30 19.10
C GLU A 400 6.70 -10.47 20.61
N LYS A 401 6.29 -11.58 21.20
CA LYS A 401 6.38 -11.80 22.65
C LYS A 401 7.82 -12.02 23.11
N ASN A 402 8.61 -12.73 22.30
CA ASN A 402 9.92 -13.20 22.72
C ASN A 402 11.08 -12.52 21.97
N GLN A 403 10.83 -11.88 20.81
CA GLN A 403 11.88 -11.38 19.92
C GLN A 403 11.80 -9.88 19.65
N TRP A 404 10.92 -9.13 20.31
CA TRP A 404 10.73 -7.70 20.07
C TRP A 404 12.03 -6.89 20.24
N GLU A 405 12.76 -7.12 21.34
CA GLU A 405 14.01 -6.38 21.65
C GLU A 405 15.13 -6.71 20.67
N GLU A 406 15.12 -7.89 20.05
CA GLU A 406 16.13 -8.32 19.10
C GLU A 406 15.83 -7.87 17.68
N VAL A 407 14.55 -7.76 17.30
CA VAL A 407 14.17 -7.44 15.92
C VAL A 407 14.45 -5.97 15.57
N MET A 408 14.31 -5.04 16.52
CA MET A 408 14.51 -3.62 16.23
C MET A 408 15.97 -3.26 15.86
N PRO A 409 17.01 -3.78 16.57
CA PRO A 409 18.38 -3.64 16.10
C PRO A 409 18.62 -4.23 14.71
N ALA A 410 18.04 -5.39 14.42
CA ALA A 410 18.17 -6.04 13.10
C ALA A 410 17.51 -5.21 11.98
N VAL A 411 16.33 -4.66 12.23
CA VAL A 411 15.63 -3.75 11.31
C VAL A 411 16.45 -2.46 11.09
N SER A 412 17.01 -1.87 12.15
CA SER A 412 17.86 -0.67 12.07
C SER A 412 19.14 -0.94 11.26
N ASP A 413 19.77 -2.09 11.45
CA ASP A 413 20.95 -2.49 10.68
C ASP A 413 20.61 -2.72 9.20
N ALA A 414 19.48 -3.36 8.92
CA ALA A 414 18.98 -3.52 7.56
C ALA A 414 18.80 -2.16 6.87
N VAL A 415 18.13 -1.19 7.50
CA VAL A 415 17.99 0.17 6.95
C VAL A 415 19.35 0.76 6.59
N LYS A 416 20.35 0.65 7.48
CA LYS A 416 21.71 1.17 7.22
C LYS A 416 22.37 0.47 6.04
N GLN A 417 22.28 -0.87 5.96
CA GLN A 417 22.89 -1.63 4.87
C GLN A 417 22.25 -1.30 3.52
N PHE A 418 20.93 -1.21 3.43
CA PHE A 418 20.23 -0.85 2.21
C PHE A 418 20.54 0.60 1.79
N THR A 419 20.53 1.54 2.72
CA THR A 419 20.91 2.93 2.47
C THR A 419 22.35 3.04 1.95
N ASN A 420 23.33 2.34 2.56
CA ASN A 420 24.71 2.33 2.11
C ASN A 420 24.89 1.68 0.73
N ALA A 421 24.01 0.76 0.36
CA ALA A 421 23.97 0.17 -0.99
C ALA A 421 23.32 1.09 -2.02
N GLY A 422 22.80 2.24 -1.58
CA GLY A 422 22.09 3.21 -2.40
C GLY A 422 20.69 2.71 -2.83
N ILE A 423 20.03 2.00 -1.93
CA ILE A 423 18.68 1.43 -2.08
C ILE A 423 17.76 2.09 -1.07
#